data_6de7038f506ab195c6ddfb2316b3a669
#
_entry.id   6de7038f506ab195c6ddfb2316b3a669
#
_cell.length_a   1.000
_cell.length_b   1.000
_cell.length_c   1.000
_cell.angle_alpha   90.00
_cell.angle_beta   90.00
_cell.angle_gamma   90.00
#
_symmetry.space_group_name_H-M   'P 1'
#
loop_
_entity.id
_entity.type
_entity.pdbx_description
1 polymer ?
#
loop_
_entity_poly.entity_id
_entity_poly.type
_entity_poly.pdbx_seq_one_letter_code
_entity_poly.pdbx_strand_id
1 'polypeptide(L)'
;MSKTLAACFVAAMAFAAVPALAQTAKPAPAAATAAPAGEDKYVGYYYPKPTTVENYTSAMQTIPGAERAQRVQFVTVVSQGTIQSAYRVPYSVFVKGDKAEKLIIVGLQPGELNSIYRVRAILANMTTMSRLSPFFQERTVAEDANFFDLLKLLGFTQLTATDGEKFAYQVNVK
;
A
#
# COMPACT_ATOMS: atom_id res chain seq x y z
N MET A 1 46.60 -18.95 16.64
CA MET A 1 46.57 -17.74 17.45
C MET A 1 46.75 -16.55 16.52
N SER A 2 45.68 -15.82 16.20
CA SER A 2 45.74 -14.46 15.65
C SER A 2 44.36 -13.87 15.78
N LYS A 3 44.23 -12.90 16.67
CA LYS A 3 43.01 -12.11 16.94
C LYS A 3 42.99 -10.96 15.94
N THR A 4 41.95 -10.86 15.13
CA THR A 4 41.70 -9.66 14.30
C THR A 4 40.53 -8.88 14.89
N LEU A 5 40.82 -7.66 15.32
CA LEU A 5 39.88 -6.67 15.85
C LEU A 5 38.94 -6.20 14.74
N ALA A 6 37.64 -6.25 15.02
CA ALA A 6 36.63 -5.54 14.24
C ALA A 6 36.50 -4.12 14.76
N ALA A 7 36.81 -3.13 13.93
CA ALA A 7 36.64 -1.71 14.22
C ALA A 7 35.18 -1.32 14.00
N CYS A 8 34.49 -0.89 15.08
CA CYS A 8 33.17 -0.25 15.02
C CYS A 8 33.32 1.18 14.46
N PHE A 9 32.73 1.43 13.29
CA PHE A 9 32.58 2.78 12.77
C PHE A 9 31.26 3.36 13.33
N VAL A 10 31.38 4.23 14.31
CA VAL A 10 30.27 5.06 14.80
C VAL A 10 30.29 6.33 13.96
N ALA A 11 29.35 6.45 13.03
CA ALA A 11 29.11 7.69 12.28
C ALA A 11 28.19 8.61 13.12
N ALA A 12 28.78 9.64 13.72
CA ALA A 12 28.05 10.72 14.38
C ALA A 12 27.42 11.61 13.30
N MET A 13 26.10 11.59 13.17
CA MET A 13 25.37 12.56 12.35
C MET A 13 25.19 13.86 13.12
N ALA A 14 25.89 14.90 12.70
CA ALA A 14 25.70 16.27 13.20
C ALA A 14 24.40 16.82 12.57
N PHE A 15 23.42 17.15 13.40
CA PHE A 15 22.23 17.89 13.02
C PHE A 15 22.60 19.34 12.81
N ALA A 16 22.66 19.81 11.56
CA ALA A 16 22.72 21.22 11.25
C ALA A 16 21.32 21.83 11.42
N ALA A 17 21.19 22.77 12.34
CA ALA A 17 19.99 23.57 12.54
C ALA A 17 19.79 24.50 11.33
N VAL A 18 18.69 24.29 10.58
CA VAL A 18 18.26 25.16 9.50
C VAL A 18 17.43 26.30 10.10
N PRO A 19 17.75 27.58 9.82
CA PRO A 19 16.94 28.70 10.30
C PRO A 19 15.55 28.68 9.65
N ALA A 20 14.51 28.79 10.48
CA ALA A 20 13.12 28.89 10.05
C ALA A 20 12.90 30.22 9.31
N LEU A 21 12.76 30.15 7.98
CA LEU A 21 12.24 31.26 7.19
C LEU A 21 10.73 31.38 7.48
N ALA A 22 10.34 32.51 8.04
CA ALA A 22 8.94 32.86 8.26
C ALA A 22 8.20 32.86 6.91
N GLN A 23 7.40 31.83 6.66
CA GLN A 23 6.47 31.82 5.54
C GLN A 23 5.29 32.71 5.89
N THR A 24 5.14 33.81 5.17
CA THR A 24 3.94 34.64 5.17
C THR A 24 2.75 33.77 4.80
N ALA A 25 1.78 33.69 5.71
CA ALA A 25 0.56 32.92 5.56
C ALA A 25 -0.20 33.41 4.30
N LYS A 26 -0.26 32.55 3.29
CA LYS A 26 -1.16 32.70 2.14
C LYS A 26 -2.60 32.57 2.67
N PRO A 27 -3.54 33.49 2.32
CA PRO A 27 -4.91 33.39 2.79
C PRO A 27 -5.49 32.02 2.41
N ALA A 28 -6.14 31.37 3.38
CA ALA A 28 -6.80 30.08 3.19
C ALA A 28 -7.84 30.20 2.04
N PRO A 29 -7.86 29.22 1.12
CA PRO A 29 -8.94 29.19 0.14
C PRO A 29 -10.27 29.01 0.88
N ALA A 30 -11.26 29.77 0.46
CA ALA A 30 -12.62 29.75 0.98
C ALA A 30 -13.13 28.32 1.13
N ALA A 31 -13.78 28.05 2.26
CA ALA A 31 -14.38 26.77 2.57
C ALA A 31 -15.20 26.26 1.38
N ALA A 32 -14.73 25.17 0.78
CA ALA A 32 -15.49 24.48 -0.25
C ALA A 32 -16.80 24.01 0.39
N THR A 33 -17.91 24.52 -0.09
CA THR A 33 -19.26 24.14 0.29
C THR A 33 -19.36 22.62 0.21
N ALA A 34 -19.69 21.98 1.33
CA ALA A 34 -19.88 20.54 1.40
C ALA A 34 -20.89 20.11 0.32
N ALA A 35 -20.44 19.29 -0.61
CA ALA A 35 -21.32 18.68 -1.60
C ALA A 35 -22.35 17.80 -0.87
N PRO A 36 -23.62 17.74 -1.33
CA PRO A 36 -24.65 16.94 -0.70
C PRO A 36 -24.19 15.47 -0.60
N ALA A 37 -24.45 14.87 0.55
CA ALA A 37 -24.18 13.46 0.84
C ALA A 37 -25.10 12.59 -0.05
N GLY A 38 -24.62 12.28 -1.24
CA GLY A 38 -25.30 11.43 -2.20
C GLY A 38 -24.33 11.09 -3.32
N GLU A 39 -23.93 9.84 -3.35
CA GLU A 39 -22.95 9.22 -4.21
C GLU A 39 -21.51 9.44 -3.72
N ASP A 40 -20.89 8.31 -3.37
CA ASP A 40 -19.46 8.16 -3.08
C ASP A 40 -18.67 8.63 -4.32
N LYS A 41 -18.50 9.94 -4.43
CA LYS A 41 -17.69 10.54 -5.48
C LYS A 41 -16.26 10.14 -5.16
N TYR A 42 -15.67 9.33 -5.99
CA TYR A 42 -14.29 8.84 -5.96
C TYR A 42 -13.30 10.00 -6.06
N VAL A 43 -13.28 10.87 -5.04
CA VAL A 43 -12.42 12.04 -5.01
C VAL A 43 -10.97 11.58 -4.90
N GLY A 44 -10.24 11.73 -5.99
CA GLY A 44 -8.81 11.42 -6.08
C GLY A 44 -8.45 10.08 -6.72
N TYR A 45 -9.36 9.08 -6.75
CA TYR A 45 -9.11 7.78 -7.39
C TYR A 45 -10.33 7.40 -8.21
N TYR A 46 -10.27 7.67 -9.49
CA TYR A 46 -11.33 7.28 -10.39
C TYR A 46 -11.17 5.82 -10.78
N TYR A 47 -12.15 5.00 -10.43
CA TYR A 47 -12.30 3.65 -10.95
C TYR A 47 -13.78 3.32 -11.05
N PRO A 48 -14.18 2.44 -11.97
CA PRO A 48 -15.58 2.06 -12.14
C PRO A 48 -16.10 1.32 -10.91
N LYS A 49 -17.42 1.26 -10.77
CA LYS A 49 -18.04 0.41 -9.75
C LYS A 49 -17.57 -1.04 -9.94
N PRO A 50 -17.15 -1.74 -8.88
CA PRO A 50 -16.70 -3.11 -8.98
C PRO A 50 -17.74 -4.01 -9.67
N THR A 51 -17.32 -4.72 -10.70
CA THR A 51 -18.13 -5.69 -11.42
C THR A 51 -18.16 -7.04 -10.70
N THR A 52 -17.13 -7.33 -9.92
CA THR A 52 -17.00 -8.55 -9.14
C THR A 52 -16.57 -8.18 -7.73
N VAL A 53 -17.31 -8.71 -6.73
CA VAL A 53 -16.99 -8.54 -5.30
C VAL A 53 -16.90 -9.92 -4.69
N GLU A 54 -15.75 -10.22 -4.08
CA GLU A 54 -15.50 -11.47 -3.37
C GLU A 54 -15.24 -11.19 -1.88
N ASN A 55 -15.43 -12.21 -1.06
CA ASN A 55 -15.08 -12.16 0.36
C ASN A 55 -13.99 -13.19 0.63
N TYR A 56 -12.92 -12.76 1.25
CA TYR A 56 -11.83 -13.61 1.72
C TYR A 56 -11.82 -13.61 3.24
N THR A 57 -11.88 -14.79 3.84
CA THR A 57 -11.77 -14.95 5.30
C THR A 57 -10.40 -15.52 5.61
N SER A 58 -9.57 -14.72 6.28
CA SER A 58 -8.25 -15.12 6.73
C SER A 58 -8.32 -15.79 8.10
N ALA A 59 -7.49 -16.80 8.32
CA ALA A 59 -7.26 -17.36 9.65
C ALA A 59 -6.32 -16.48 10.51
N MET A 60 -5.68 -15.49 9.91
CA MET A 60 -4.71 -14.62 10.58
C MET A 60 -5.38 -13.50 11.34
N GLN A 61 -4.79 -13.13 12.47
CA GLN A 61 -5.23 -11.98 13.26
C GLN A 61 -4.42 -10.74 12.90
N THR A 62 -5.09 -9.59 12.94
CA THR A 62 -4.43 -8.30 12.77
C THR A 62 -3.40 -8.09 13.88
N ILE A 63 -2.18 -7.71 13.52
CA ILE A 63 -1.10 -7.48 14.49
C ILE A 63 -1.41 -6.28 15.38
N PRO A 64 -0.99 -6.29 16.66
CA PRO A 64 -1.06 -5.11 17.50
C PRO A 64 -0.32 -3.94 16.85
N GLY A 65 -0.93 -2.77 16.87
CA GLY A 65 -0.35 -1.58 16.24
C GLY A 65 -0.54 -1.48 14.72
N ALA A 66 -1.36 -2.35 14.11
CA ALA A 66 -1.76 -2.21 12.70
C ALA A 66 -2.64 -0.96 12.51
N GLU A 67 -2.03 0.20 12.62
CA GLU A 67 -2.70 1.50 12.50
C GLU A 67 -2.55 2.08 11.09
N ARG A 68 -3.18 3.23 10.88
CA ARG A 68 -3.10 3.98 9.63
C ARG A 68 -1.64 4.21 9.17
N ALA A 69 -0.76 4.57 10.09
CA ALA A 69 0.64 4.86 9.77
C ALA A 69 1.36 3.65 9.16
N GLN A 70 1.16 2.46 9.72
CA GLN A 70 1.77 1.24 9.18
C GLN A 70 1.25 0.87 7.80
N ARG A 71 -0.06 1.03 7.56
CA ARG A 71 -0.64 0.78 6.23
C ARG A 71 -0.12 1.75 5.17
N VAL A 72 0.01 3.03 5.52
CA VAL A 72 0.62 4.03 4.65
C VAL A 72 2.08 3.70 4.39
N GLN A 73 2.85 3.36 5.44
CA GLN A 73 4.25 2.95 5.30
C GLN A 73 4.41 1.73 4.39
N PHE A 74 3.57 0.71 4.57
CA PHE A 74 3.57 -0.47 3.70
C PHE A 74 3.42 -0.09 2.22
N VAL A 75 2.41 0.74 1.90
CA VAL A 75 2.18 1.18 0.52
C VAL A 75 3.34 2.03 0.00
N THR A 76 3.92 2.88 0.85
CA THR A 76 5.10 3.68 0.47
C THR A 76 6.27 2.77 0.09
N VAL A 77 6.57 1.75 0.90
CA VAL A 77 7.65 0.78 0.61
C VAL A 77 7.37 0.02 -0.68
N VAL A 78 6.14 -0.47 -0.88
CA VAL A 78 5.75 -1.15 -2.13
C VAL A 78 5.92 -0.22 -3.33
N SER A 79 5.44 1.03 -3.23
CA SER A 79 5.54 2.01 -4.31
C SER A 79 7.00 2.37 -4.63
N GLN A 80 7.83 2.54 -3.61
CA GLN A 80 9.27 2.77 -3.81
C GLN A 80 9.94 1.58 -4.50
N GLY A 81 9.62 0.35 -4.09
CA GLY A 81 10.10 -0.86 -4.75
C GLY A 81 9.70 -0.95 -6.22
N THR A 82 8.48 -0.51 -6.56
CA THR A 82 8.03 -0.47 -7.97
C THR A 82 8.78 0.58 -8.78
N ILE A 83 9.06 1.75 -8.21
CA ILE A 83 9.80 2.84 -8.88
C ILE A 83 11.27 2.46 -9.09
N GLN A 84 11.89 1.78 -8.11
CA GLN A 84 13.29 1.38 -8.16
C GLN A 84 13.52 0.08 -8.94
N SER A 85 12.46 -0.59 -9.36
CA SER A 85 12.59 -1.84 -10.11
C SER A 85 13.27 -1.61 -11.45
N ALA A 86 14.25 -2.45 -11.80
CA ALA A 86 14.89 -2.47 -13.10
C ALA A 86 13.90 -2.79 -14.25
N TYR A 87 12.79 -3.44 -13.91
CA TYR A 87 11.71 -3.75 -14.85
C TYR A 87 10.50 -2.89 -14.55
N ARG A 88 9.88 -2.39 -15.62
CA ARG A 88 8.66 -1.59 -15.49
C ARG A 88 7.55 -2.41 -14.84
N VAL A 89 7.10 -1.95 -13.68
CA VAL A 89 5.94 -2.55 -13.01
C VAL A 89 4.66 -1.98 -13.62
N PRO A 90 3.71 -2.83 -14.05
CA PRO A 90 2.55 -2.38 -14.82
C PRO A 90 1.41 -1.80 -13.95
N TYR A 91 1.63 -1.58 -12.66
CA TYR A 91 0.61 -1.09 -11.74
C TYR A 91 1.18 -0.13 -10.72
N SER A 92 0.29 0.66 -10.10
CA SER A 92 0.57 1.47 -8.92
C SER A 92 -0.35 1.08 -7.77
N VAL A 93 0.11 1.31 -6.54
CA VAL A 93 -0.61 0.94 -5.32
C VAL A 93 -0.93 2.19 -4.51
N PHE A 94 -2.17 2.27 -4.02
CA PHE A 94 -2.67 3.39 -3.24
C PHE A 94 -3.45 2.89 -2.02
N VAL A 95 -3.67 3.78 -1.06
CA VAL A 95 -4.58 3.53 0.07
C VAL A 95 -5.68 4.57 0.12
N LYS A 96 -6.87 4.14 0.56
CA LYS A 96 -8.06 4.99 0.76
C LYS A 96 -8.73 4.61 2.09
N GLY A 97 -9.60 5.50 2.54
CA GLY A 97 -10.34 5.39 3.80
C GLY A 97 -9.69 6.20 4.92
N ASP A 98 -10.47 6.57 5.92
CA ASP A 98 -10.00 7.39 7.05
C ASP A 98 -8.86 6.71 7.83
N LYS A 99 -8.92 5.40 7.91
CA LYS A 99 -7.89 4.55 8.53
C LYS A 99 -6.90 3.98 7.53
N ALA A 100 -6.94 4.39 6.23
CA ALA A 100 -6.17 3.80 5.14
C ALA A 100 -6.37 2.26 5.02
N GLU A 101 -7.58 1.79 5.30
CA GLU A 101 -7.93 0.37 5.39
C GLU A 101 -8.28 -0.28 4.04
N LYS A 102 -8.36 0.53 2.98
CA LYS A 102 -8.68 0.08 1.62
C LYS A 102 -7.44 0.18 0.74
N LEU A 103 -6.97 -0.95 0.23
CA LEU A 103 -5.87 -1.00 -0.72
C LEU A 103 -6.42 -0.93 -2.15
N ILE A 104 -5.81 -0.10 -2.99
CA ILE A 104 -6.20 0.04 -4.40
C ILE A 104 -4.98 -0.23 -5.26
N ILE A 105 -5.12 -1.10 -6.25
CA ILE A 105 -4.12 -1.41 -7.27
C ILE A 105 -4.68 -0.94 -8.61
N VAL A 106 -3.97 -0.04 -9.27
CA VAL A 106 -4.39 0.54 -10.55
C VAL A 106 -3.40 0.16 -11.64
N GLY A 107 -3.90 -0.39 -12.74
CA GLY A 107 -3.11 -0.62 -13.94
C GLY A 107 -2.64 0.70 -14.55
N LEU A 108 -1.37 0.78 -14.94
CA LEU A 108 -0.77 2.00 -15.50
C LEU A 108 -0.94 2.12 -17.01
N GLN A 109 -1.36 1.05 -17.67
CA GLN A 109 -1.60 1.03 -19.11
C GLN A 109 -2.93 0.36 -19.43
N PRO A 110 -3.58 0.74 -20.53
CA PRO A 110 -4.78 0.07 -21.00
C PRO A 110 -4.54 -1.43 -21.14
N GLY A 111 -5.45 -2.22 -20.58
CA GLY A 111 -5.38 -3.68 -20.63
C GLY A 111 -4.53 -4.38 -19.57
N GLU A 112 -3.79 -3.66 -18.72
CA GLU A 112 -2.91 -4.27 -17.71
C GLU A 112 -3.69 -5.03 -16.63
N LEU A 113 -4.75 -4.46 -16.09
CA LEU A 113 -5.60 -5.04 -15.05
C LEU A 113 -7.05 -5.25 -15.50
N ASN A 114 -7.25 -5.67 -16.73
CA ASN A 114 -8.59 -5.79 -17.35
C ASN A 114 -9.27 -7.14 -17.14
N SER A 115 -8.68 -8.04 -16.36
CA SER A 115 -9.25 -9.35 -16.08
C SER A 115 -8.81 -9.90 -14.72
N ILE A 116 -9.66 -10.79 -14.15
CA ILE A 116 -9.37 -11.50 -12.90
C ILE A 116 -8.06 -12.29 -12.99
N TYR A 117 -7.73 -12.86 -14.13
CA TYR A 117 -6.50 -13.64 -14.31
C TYR A 117 -5.25 -12.76 -14.14
N ARG A 118 -5.25 -11.56 -14.72
CA ARG A 118 -4.14 -10.60 -14.56
C ARG A 118 -4.03 -10.10 -13.12
N VAL A 119 -5.15 -9.82 -12.48
CA VAL A 119 -5.16 -9.46 -11.05
C VAL A 119 -4.56 -10.58 -10.21
N ARG A 120 -4.98 -11.83 -10.41
CA ARG A 120 -4.45 -12.99 -9.67
C ARG A 120 -2.96 -13.18 -9.88
N ALA A 121 -2.45 -12.99 -11.10
CA ALA A 121 -1.02 -13.05 -11.38
C ALA A 121 -0.22 -11.99 -10.61
N ILE A 122 -0.72 -10.74 -10.56
CA ILE A 122 -0.10 -9.67 -9.79
C ILE A 122 -0.15 -9.98 -8.29
N LEU A 123 -1.28 -10.44 -7.76
CA LEU A 123 -1.41 -10.79 -6.34
C LEU A 123 -0.49 -11.94 -5.94
N ALA A 124 -0.29 -12.93 -6.81
CA ALA A 124 0.68 -14.00 -6.59
C ALA A 124 2.11 -13.46 -6.52
N ASN A 125 2.48 -12.57 -7.43
CA ASN A 125 3.78 -11.91 -7.41
C ASN A 125 3.96 -11.04 -6.14
N MET A 126 2.95 -10.24 -5.77
CA MET A 126 2.96 -9.46 -4.53
C MET A 126 3.08 -10.35 -3.29
N THR A 127 2.48 -11.53 -3.29
CA THR A 127 2.63 -12.52 -2.21
C THR A 127 4.10 -12.91 -2.06
N THR A 128 4.76 -13.27 -3.15
CA THR A 128 6.18 -13.65 -3.14
C THR A 128 7.06 -12.50 -2.66
N MET A 129 6.88 -11.31 -3.21
CA MET A 129 7.66 -10.14 -2.82
C MET A 129 7.45 -9.76 -1.34
N SER A 130 6.22 -9.83 -0.86
CA SER A 130 5.91 -9.52 0.54
C SER A 130 6.57 -10.51 1.51
N ARG A 131 6.56 -11.81 1.18
CA ARG A 131 7.22 -12.85 1.99
C ARG A 131 8.73 -12.64 2.08
N LEU A 132 9.35 -12.12 1.03
CA LEU A 132 10.77 -11.79 1.01
C LEU A 132 11.12 -10.48 1.73
N SER A 133 10.13 -9.68 2.11
CA SER A 133 10.38 -8.42 2.79
C SER A 133 10.84 -8.64 4.24
N PRO A 134 11.78 -7.82 4.77
CA PRO A 134 12.21 -7.92 6.17
C PRO A 134 11.04 -7.88 7.16
N PHE A 135 10.02 -7.10 6.84
CA PHE A 135 8.82 -6.97 7.65
C PHE A 135 8.13 -8.32 7.94
N PHE A 136 8.08 -9.21 6.96
CA PHE A 136 7.45 -10.52 7.11
C PHE A 136 8.45 -11.60 7.53
N GLN A 137 9.73 -11.46 7.20
CA GLN A 137 10.77 -12.38 7.65
C GLN A 137 11.01 -12.32 9.17
N GLU A 138 10.89 -11.12 9.76
CA GLU A 138 10.98 -10.93 11.22
C GLU A 138 9.77 -11.45 11.98
N ARG A 139 8.68 -11.72 11.27
CA ARG A 139 7.45 -12.28 11.83
C ARG A 139 7.26 -13.68 11.30
N THR A 140 6.93 -14.62 12.17
CA THR A 140 6.59 -15.98 11.76
C THR A 140 5.28 -15.94 10.97
N VAL A 141 5.35 -15.65 9.68
CA VAL A 141 4.23 -15.74 8.76
C VAL A 141 4.20 -17.16 8.21
N ALA A 142 3.05 -17.81 8.22
CA ALA A 142 2.90 -19.14 7.67
C ALA A 142 3.38 -19.19 6.21
N GLU A 143 4.08 -20.26 5.82
CA GLU A 143 4.66 -20.38 4.47
C GLU A 143 3.58 -20.39 3.38
N ASP A 144 2.38 -20.86 3.70
CA ASP A 144 1.20 -20.92 2.85
C ASP A 144 0.39 -19.62 2.82
N ALA A 145 0.75 -18.61 3.65
CA ALA A 145 0.05 -17.34 3.67
C ALA A 145 0.10 -16.67 2.30
N ASN A 146 -1.06 -16.21 1.83
CA ASN A 146 -1.21 -15.48 0.59
C ASN A 146 -1.26 -13.96 0.83
N PHE A 147 -1.42 -13.19 -0.24
CA PHE A 147 -1.43 -11.73 -0.13
C PHE A 147 -2.60 -11.18 0.71
N PHE A 148 -3.76 -11.84 0.70
CA PHE A 148 -4.90 -11.40 1.52
C PHE A 148 -4.66 -11.64 3.01
N ASP A 149 -3.95 -12.71 3.38
CA ASP A 149 -3.53 -12.95 4.76
C ASP A 149 -2.57 -11.87 5.24
N LEU A 150 -1.67 -11.43 4.37
CA LEU A 150 -0.77 -10.32 4.65
C LEU A 150 -1.54 -9.00 4.82
N LEU A 151 -2.55 -8.76 3.99
CA LEU A 151 -3.43 -7.60 4.14
C LEU A 151 -4.19 -7.63 5.47
N LYS A 152 -4.69 -8.80 5.87
CA LYS A 152 -5.37 -8.98 7.16
C LYS A 152 -4.45 -8.69 8.33
N LEU A 153 -3.22 -9.21 8.31
CA LEU A 153 -2.20 -8.89 9.33
C LEU A 153 -1.99 -7.39 9.50
N LEU A 154 -1.95 -6.65 8.40
CA LEU A 154 -1.78 -5.18 8.38
C LEU A 154 -3.08 -4.42 8.68
N GLY A 155 -4.20 -5.10 8.87
CA GLY A 155 -5.49 -4.49 9.17
C GLY A 155 -6.17 -3.83 7.97
N PHE A 156 -5.82 -4.21 6.74
CA PHE A 156 -6.64 -3.87 5.57
C PHE A 156 -7.93 -4.68 5.58
N THR A 157 -9.02 -4.03 5.20
CA THR A 157 -10.36 -4.65 5.12
C THR A 157 -10.84 -4.86 3.70
N GLN A 158 -10.18 -4.23 2.75
CA GLN A 158 -10.58 -4.26 1.35
C GLN A 158 -9.38 -4.11 0.43
N LEU A 159 -9.41 -4.85 -0.69
CA LEU A 159 -8.55 -4.65 -1.84
C LEU A 159 -9.43 -4.39 -3.06
N THR A 160 -9.07 -3.38 -3.87
CA THR A 160 -9.68 -3.15 -5.18
C THR A 160 -8.58 -3.11 -6.23
N ALA A 161 -8.70 -3.93 -7.28
CA ALA A 161 -7.82 -3.92 -8.43
C ALA A 161 -8.59 -3.45 -9.66
N THR A 162 -8.06 -2.51 -10.42
CA THR A 162 -8.77 -1.85 -11.52
C THR A 162 -7.83 -1.46 -12.66
N ASP A 163 -8.37 -1.43 -13.88
CA ASP A 163 -7.71 -0.82 -15.05
C ASP A 163 -7.92 0.70 -15.11
N GLY A 164 -8.72 1.26 -14.19
CA GLY A 164 -9.06 2.67 -14.16
C GLY A 164 -10.16 3.10 -15.13
N GLU A 165 -10.65 2.20 -15.98
CA GLU A 165 -11.62 2.52 -17.03
C GLU A 165 -12.93 1.73 -16.93
N LYS A 166 -12.86 0.41 -17.06
CA LYS A 166 -14.04 -0.47 -17.20
C LYS A 166 -14.06 -1.64 -16.23
N PHE A 167 -12.89 -2.06 -15.77
CA PHE A 167 -12.74 -3.23 -14.92
C PHE A 167 -12.39 -2.81 -13.49
N ALA A 168 -13.13 -3.31 -12.53
CA ALA A 168 -12.78 -3.26 -11.12
C ALA A 168 -13.19 -4.57 -10.43
N TYR A 169 -12.22 -5.17 -9.76
CA TYR A 169 -12.36 -6.38 -8.97
C TYR A 169 -12.11 -6.03 -7.51
N GLN A 170 -13.05 -6.35 -6.64
CA GLN A 170 -12.97 -6.04 -5.22
C GLN A 170 -12.96 -7.32 -4.39
N VAL A 171 -12.11 -7.35 -3.38
CA VAL A 171 -12.09 -8.39 -2.35
C VAL A 171 -12.21 -7.74 -0.99
N ASN A 172 -13.20 -8.16 -0.21
CA ASN A 172 -13.34 -7.79 1.18
C ASN A 172 -12.55 -8.80 2.02
N VAL A 173 -11.63 -8.32 2.87
CA VAL A 173 -10.77 -9.15 3.72
C VAL A 173 -11.33 -9.15 5.14
N LYS A 174 -11.69 -10.32 5.64
CA LYS A 174 -12.33 -10.54 6.95
C LYS A 174 -11.45 -11.34 7.88
#